data_6d38cdd1933337e038576a951427b3c8
#
_entry.id   6d38cdd1933337e038576a951427b3c8
#
_cell.length_a   1.000
_cell.length_b   1.000
_cell.length_c   1.000
_cell.angle_alpha   90.00
_cell.angle_beta   90.00
_cell.angle_gamma   90.00
#
_symmetry.space_group_name_H-M   'P 1'
#
loop_
_entity.id
_entity.type
_entity.pdbx_description
1 polymer ?
#
loop_
_entity_poly.entity_id
_entity_poly.type
_entity_poly.pdbx_seq_one_letter_code
_entity_poly.pdbx_strand_id
1 'polypeptide(L)'
;MIRQRKIELLAPAKNLECGIAAVDHGADAIYIGAPRFGARAAAGNSLEDIAELVRYAHVYNVRIYVTVNTILKDEELKDTEKMIWDLYRAGVDALIVQDMGLLELNLPPIPLHASTQMDNRTSQKVRFLAEAGFRQVVLARELSLVEIENIHHACPDVPLEVFVHGALCVSYSGLCYVSQACFGRSANRGECAQFCRLAFDMVDADGKSIVRNKHLLSLKDLNQSEELEQLLDAGASSLKIEGRLKDVSYVKNVTAYYRQKLDTVFKRRKEYIRASSGKVKLEFKPQLDKSFSRGFTNYFLFDRNKDIFSFDTPKSLGEEMGTVKEIRGNYLTVAGIKSFNNGDGVCFLDETGKLQGFRINRVENNKLFPQEMPRIKPRTILYRNFDQEFERLMSRKSAERKIAVILKLAENNRGFTLSLTDEDDHSASVVLEREKERARTPQEDNLRTQLGKLGNTPFEASDIVIDWSDNWFIPASMLAELRRKGIEKLLEVRRINYRQEIYKLPRTHHAFPVNELTYLGNVMNADAVSFYRNHGVQRIAPAYEKAPAEEAVLMFCKHCLRYSMGWCPSWHKVRSPYREPYYLVSSDNRRFRLEFDCKNCQMKVYAEK
;
A
#
# COMPACT_ATOMS: atom_id res chain seq x y z
N MET A 1 33.66 1.30 3.87
CA MET A 1 32.49 1.54 3.00
C MET A 1 31.24 1.41 3.87
N ILE A 2 30.33 2.39 3.81
CA ILE A 2 29.04 2.31 4.51
C ILE A 2 28.23 1.19 3.83
N ARG A 3 27.77 0.19 4.63
CA ARG A 3 26.89 -0.86 4.09
C ARG A 3 25.57 -0.23 3.71
N GLN A 4 25.28 -0.15 2.43
CA GLN A 4 24.03 0.41 1.92
C GLN A 4 22.87 -0.57 2.13
N ARG A 5 21.73 -0.05 2.59
CA ARG A 5 20.48 -0.80 2.76
C ARG A 5 19.48 -0.37 1.68
N LYS A 6 19.00 -1.35 0.90
CA LYS A 6 17.92 -1.12 -0.08
C LYS A 6 16.60 -0.89 0.64
N ILE A 7 15.92 0.17 0.29
CA ILE A 7 14.61 0.55 0.82
C ILE A 7 13.58 0.44 -0.28
N GLU A 8 12.48 -0.24 0.04
CA GLU A 8 11.41 -0.56 -0.87
C GLU A 8 10.15 0.27 -0.57
N LEU A 9 9.63 0.99 -1.55
CA LEU A 9 8.29 1.58 -1.53
C LEU A 9 7.32 0.60 -2.17
N LEU A 10 6.48 -0.04 -1.37
CA LEU A 10 5.52 -1.06 -1.79
C LEU A 10 4.14 -0.45 -2.02
N ALA A 11 3.74 -0.37 -3.29
CA ALA A 11 2.48 0.22 -3.70
C ALA A 11 1.38 -0.82 -3.96
N PRO A 12 0.09 -0.48 -3.73
CA PRO A 12 -1.02 -1.37 -4.02
C PRO A 12 -1.41 -1.35 -5.50
N ALA A 13 -1.86 -2.49 -6.03
CA ALA A 13 -2.54 -2.56 -7.29
C ALA A 13 -3.89 -3.27 -7.16
N LYS A 14 -4.95 -2.63 -7.63
CA LYS A 14 -6.28 -3.23 -7.78
C LYS A 14 -6.32 -4.12 -9.03
N ASN A 15 -5.68 -3.68 -10.10
CA ASN A 15 -5.64 -4.31 -11.41
C ASN A 15 -4.35 -3.93 -12.14
N LEU A 16 -4.16 -4.40 -13.35
CA LEU A 16 -3.00 -4.13 -14.21
C LEU A 16 -2.74 -2.63 -14.39
N GLU A 17 -3.78 -1.83 -14.67
CA GLU A 17 -3.66 -0.38 -14.85
C GLU A 17 -3.07 0.31 -13.62
N CYS A 18 -3.59 -0.03 -12.43
CA CYS A 18 -3.06 0.49 -11.16
C CYS A 18 -1.60 0.05 -10.94
N GLY A 19 -1.25 -1.17 -11.32
CA GLY A 19 0.11 -1.69 -11.22
C GLY A 19 1.10 -0.91 -12.10
N ILE A 20 0.79 -0.73 -13.37
CA ILE A 20 1.59 0.08 -14.30
C ILE A 20 1.72 1.52 -13.79
N ALA A 21 0.60 2.12 -13.35
CA ALA A 21 0.62 3.46 -12.77
C ALA A 21 1.54 3.56 -11.54
N ALA A 22 1.56 2.54 -10.66
CA ALA A 22 2.45 2.51 -9.50
C ALA A 22 3.93 2.44 -9.91
N VAL A 23 4.28 1.63 -10.93
CA VAL A 23 5.66 1.57 -11.49
C VAL A 23 6.08 2.95 -11.97
N ASP A 24 5.27 3.58 -12.81
CA ASP A 24 5.58 4.88 -13.43
C ASP A 24 5.74 5.99 -12.40
N HIS A 25 4.98 5.92 -11.28
CA HIS A 25 5.01 6.92 -10.21
C HIS A 25 6.01 6.60 -9.09
N GLY A 26 6.85 5.55 -9.26
CA GLY A 26 8.05 5.34 -8.47
C GLY A 26 7.98 4.28 -7.39
N ALA A 27 7.05 3.34 -7.46
CA ALA A 27 7.08 2.15 -6.62
C ALA A 27 8.35 1.31 -6.88
N ASP A 28 8.87 0.69 -5.82
CA ASP A 28 9.98 -0.28 -5.88
C ASP A 28 9.48 -1.72 -5.88
N ALA A 29 8.27 -1.92 -5.34
CA ALA A 29 7.52 -3.17 -5.45
C ALA A 29 6.01 -2.89 -5.51
N ILE A 30 5.26 -3.85 -6.02
CA ILE A 30 3.81 -3.79 -6.13
C ILE A 30 3.20 -5.04 -5.52
N TYR A 31 2.15 -4.88 -4.71
CA TYR A 31 1.35 -6.01 -4.29
C TYR A 31 -0.04 -5.99 -4.92
N ILE A 32 -0.41 -7.14 -5.50
CA ILE A 32 -1.64 -7.34 -6.27
C ILE A 32 -2.38 -8.58 -5.74
N GLY A 33 -3.69 -8.63 -5.89
CA GLY A 33 -4.49 -9.79 -5.50
C GLY A 33 -4.30 -10.96 -6.46
N ALA A 34 -4.15 -12.19 -5.93
CA ALA A 34 -4.23 -13.41 -6.71
C ALA A 34 -5.61 -13.55 -7.39
N PRO A 35 -5.78 -14.44 -8.36
CA PRO A 35 -7.08 -14.78 -8.94
C PRO A 35 -8.10 -15.23 -7.88
N ARG A 36 -7.63 -15.90 -6.82
CA ARG A 36 -8.40 -16.36 -5.65
C ARG A 36 -7.60 -16.18 -4.36
N PHE A 37 -8.23 -16.34 -3.21
CA PHE A 37 -7.61 -16.45 -1.87
C PHE A 37 -6.84 -15.22 -1.39
N GLY A 38 -7.14 -14.03 -1.92
CA GLY A 38 -6.62 -12.77 -1.40
C GLY A 38 -7.56 -12.13 -0.38
N ALA A 39 -7.02 -11.43 0.64
CA ALA A 39 -7.78 -10.74 1.69
C ALA A 39 -8.69 -9.58 1.19
N ARG A 40 -8.88 -9.46 -0.09
CA ARG A 40 -9.84 -8.57 -0.78
C ARG A 40 -10.40 -9.33 -1.97
N ALA A 41 -11.40 -10.15 -1.76
CA ALA A 41 -12.01 -11.01 -2.79
C ALA A 41 -12.43 -10.25 -4.07
N ALA A 42 -12.88 -9.00 -3.91
CA ALA A 42 -13.26 -8.13 -5.03
C ALA A 42 -12.08 -7.56 -5.86
N ALA A 43 -10.83 -7.88 -5.53
CA ALA A 43 -9.63 -7.42 -6.24
C ALA A 43 -8.79 -8.61 -6.76
N GLY A 44 -9.44 -9.69 -7.20
CA GLY A 44 -8.78 -10.81 -7.90
C GLY A 44 -8.42 -10.41 -9.33
N ASN A 45 -7.22 -10.81 -9.77
CA ASN A 45 -6.70 -10.51 -11.10
C ASN A 45 -6.42 -11.79 -11.88
N SER A 46 -6.53 -11.75 -13.21
CA SER A 46 -6.19 -12.89 -14.06
C SER A 46 -4.68 -13.18 -14.00
N LEU A 47 -4.29 -14.40 -14.34
CA LEU A 47 -2.87 -14.77 -14.42
C LEU A 47 -2.19 -13.99 -15.54
N GLU A 48 -2.89 -13.73 -16.63
CA GLU A 48 -2.44 -12.97 -17.80
C GLU A 48 -2.11 -11.52 -17.42
N ASP A 49 -3.00 -10.84 -16.69
CA ASP A 49 -2.77 -9.47 -16.20
C ASP A 49 -1.57 -9.40 -15.27
N ILE A 50 -1.43 -10.39 -14.36
CA ILE A 50 -0.27 -10.48 -13.46
C ILE A 50 1.01 -10.69 -14.26
N ALA A 51 1.02 -11.58 -15.25
CA ALA A 51 2.19 -11.84 -16.10
C ALA A 51 2.58 -10.60 -16.94
N GLU A 52 1.60 -9.83 -17.42
CA GLU A 52 1.84 -8.57 -18.13
C GLU A 52 2.46 -7.53 -17.18
N LEU A 53 1.93 -7.38 -15.99
CA LEU A 53 2.49 -6.49 -14.98
C LEU A 53 3.92 -6.86 -14.60
N VAL A 54 4.21 -8.15 -14.44
CA VAL A 54 5.56 -8.68 -14.19
C VAL A 54 6.52 -8.26 -15.31
N ARG A 55 6.17 -8.51 -16.58
CA ARG A 55 7.00 -8.12 -17.72
C ARG A 55 7.28 -6.62 -17.78
N TYR A 56 6.28 -5.79 -17.44
CA TYR A 56 6.44 -4.35 -17.40
C TYR A 56 7.35 -3.90 -16.25
N ALA A 57 7.09 -4.39 -15.06
CA ALA A 57 7.75 -3.99 -13.81
C ALA A 57 9.23 -4.38 -13.77
N HIS A 58 9.57 -5.59 -14.25
CA HIS A 58 10.94 -6.11 -14.23
C HIS A 58 11.90 -5.30 -15.12
N VAL A 59 11.40 -4.57 -16.12
CA VAL A 59 12.24 -3.61 -16.88
C VAL A 59 12.89 -2.57 -15.95
N TYR A 60 12.20 -2.21 -14.86
CA TYR A 60 12.66 -1.23 -13.89
C TYR A 60 13.20 -1.87 -12.58
N ASN A 61 13.44 -3.18 -12.55
CA ASN A 61 13.77 -3.93 -11.35
C ASN A 61 12.71 -3.76 -10.22
N VAL A 62 11.45 -3.51 -10.59
CA VAL A 62 10.31 -3.43 -9.65
C VAL A 62 9.77 -4.84 -9.42
N ARG A 63 9.62 -5.24 -8.15
CA ARG A 63 9.15 -6.56 -7.76
C ARG A 63 7.64 -6.64 -7.74
N ILE A 64 7.09 -7.81 -8.03
CA ILE A 64 5.66 -8.10 -7.97
C ILE A 64 5.37 -9.15 -6.89
N TYR A 65 4.57 -8.77 -5.89
CA TYR A 65 4.12 -9.63 -4.82
C TYR A 65 2.65 -9.95 -4.97
N VAL A 66 2.30 -11.22 -4.91
CA VAL A 66 0.89 -11.62 -5.02
C VAL A 66 0.36 -12.05 -3.65
N THR A 67 -0.82 -11.53 -3.29
CA THR A 67 -1.44 -11.84 -2.00
C THR A 67 -2.29 -13.11 -2.09
N VAL A 68 -1.90 -14.12 -1.30
CA VAL A 68 -2.62 -15.36 -1.02
C VAL A 68 -2.80 -15.41 0.50
N ASN A 69 -3.43 -14.37 1.06
CA ASN A 69 -3.39 -14.08 2.49
C ASN A 69 -4.77 -14.19 3.17
N THR A 70 -5.47 -15.26 2.85
CA THR A 70 -6.66 -15.72 3.57
C THR A 70 -6.37 -17.07 4.23
N ILE A 71 -7.16 -17.43 5.25
CA ILE A 71 -7.19 -18.80 5.75
C ILE A 71 -7.89 -19.69 4.72
N LEU A 72 -7.39 -20.90 4.54
CA LEU A 72 -7.81 -21.84 3.51
C LEU A 72 -8.56 -23.02 4.12
N LYS A 73 -9.55 -23.54 3.41
CA LYS A 73 -10.20 -24.80 3.75
C LYS A 73 -9.40 -25.98 3.18
N ASP A 74 -9.61 -27.19 3.70
CA ASP A 74 -8.94 -28.40 3.24
C ASP A 74 -9.12 -28.63 1.73
N GLU A 75 -10.32 -28.41 1.20
CA GLU A 75 -10.64 -28.56 -0.21
C GLU A 75 -10.00 -27.51 -1.13
N GLU A 76 -9.52 -26.39 -0.59
CA GLU A 76 -8.92 -25.30 -1.37
C GLU A 76 -7.39 -25.43 -1.52
N LEU A 77 -6.74 -26.27 -0.70
CA LEU A 77 -5.28 -26.38 -0.65
C LEU A 77 -4.67 -26.82 -1.98
N LYS A 78 -5.24 -27.82 -2.63
CA LYS A 78 -4.73 -28.35 -3.90
C LYS A 78 -4.84 -27.34 -5.05
N ASP A 79 -5.95 -26.61 -5.12
CA ASP A 79 -6.15 -25.55 -6.12
C ASP A 79 -5.21 -24.38 -5.85
N THR A 80 -4.95 -24.07 -4.58
CA THR A 80 -4.00 -23.03 -4.16
C THR A 80 -2.56 -23.39 -4.55
N GLU A 81 -2.14 -24.65 -4.32
CA GLU A 81 -0.83 -25.13 -4.74
C GLU A 81 -0.63 -24.96 -6.25
N LYS A 82 -1.60 -25.41 -7.05
CA LYS A 82 -1.56 -25.25 -8.52
C LYS A 82 -1.45 -23.78 -8.93
N MET A 83 -2.27 -22.91 -8.34
CA MET A 83 -2.25 -21.46 -8.60
C MET A 83 -0.89 -20.85 -8.25
N ILE A 84 -0.26 -21.26 -7.15
CA ILE A 84 1.08 -20.77 -6.75
C ILE A 84 2.14 -21.18 -7.79
N TRP A 85 2.08 -22.40 -8.32
CA TRP A 85 2.96 -22.84 -9.41
C TRP A 85 2.76 -22.00 -10.68
N ASP A 86 1.53 -21.65 -11.02
CA ASP A 86 1.22 -20.81 -12.19
C ASP A 86 1.75 -19.38 -11.99
N LEU A 87 1.59 -18.80 -10.79
CA LEU A 87 2.15 -17.49 -10.43
C LEU A 87 3.68 -17.47 -10.49
N TYR A 88 4.34 -18.52 -10.01
CA TYR A 88 5.80 -18.66 -10.11
C TYR A 88 6.28 -18.70 -11.56
N ARG A 89 5.60 -19.47 -12.42
CA ARG A 89 5.91 -19.52 -13.87
C ARG A 89 5.65 -18.17 -14.56
N ALA A 90 4.69 -17.38 -14.08
CA ALA A 90 4.42 -16.04 -14.57
C ALA A 90 5.49 -15.01 -14.15
N GLY A 91 6.42 -15.38 -13.26
CA GLY A 91 7.53 -14.53 -12.86
C GLY A 91 7.27 -13.71 -11.60
N VAL A 92 6.28 -14.06 -10.78
CA VAL A 92 5.98 -13.38 -9.49
C VAL A 92 7.14 -13.57 -8.53
N ASP A 93 7.57 -12.47 -7.86
CA ASP A 93 8.79 -12.45 -7.04
C ASP A 93 8.58 -12.98 -5.62
N ALA A 94 7.39 -12.82 -5.04
CA ALA A 94 7.07 -13.37 -3.73
C ALA A 94 5.55 -13.48 -3.52
N LEU A 95 5.15 -14.27 -2.54
CA LEU A 95 3.77 -14.38 -2.08
C LEU A 95 3.61 -13.78 -0.69
N ILE A 96 2.56 -12.99 -0.47
CA ILE A 96 2.16 -12.53 0.86
C ILE A 96 1.09 -13.47 1.36
N VAL A 97 1.40 -14.27 2.41
CA VAL A 97 0.55 -15.38 2.85
C VAL A 97 0.16 -15.25 4.32
N GLN A 98 -0.93 -15.94 4.71
CA GLN A 98 -1.42 -16.00 6.08
C GLN A 98 -1.47 -17.45 6.60
N ASP A 99 -1.95 -18.38 5.81
CA ASP A 99 -2.23 -19.76 6.23
C ASP A 99 -0.93 -20.56 6.34
N MET A 100 -0.66 -21.12 7.52
CA MET A 100 0.56 -21.91 7.76
C MET A 100 0.50 -23.29 7.11
N GLY A 101 -0.69 -23.78 6.72
CA GLY A 101 -0.84 -25.02 5.95
C GLY A 101 -0.17 -24.96 4.58
N LEU A 102 0.05 -23.75 4.04
CA LEU A 102 0.80 -23.59 2.79
C LEU A 102 2.25 -24.11 2.88
N LEU A 103 2.86 -24.09 4.07
CA LEU A 103 4.22 -24.55 4.26
C LEU A 103 4.36 -26.07 4.19
N GLU A 104 3.27 -26.83 4.31
CA GLU A 104 3.23 -28.28 4.15
C GLU A 104 3.02 -28.70 2.68
N LEU A 105 2.64 -27.78 1.78
CA LEU A 105 2.43 -28.06 0.38
C LEU A 105 3.75 -28.16 -0.40
N ASN A 106 3.69 -28.77 -1.60
CA ASN A 106 4.82 -28.80 -2.54
C ASN A 106 4.89 -27.49 -3.34
N LEU A 107 5.42 -26.43 -2.74
CA LEU A 107 5.52 -25.11 -3.36
C LEU A 107 6.76 -25.00 -4.27
N PRO A 108 6.70 -24.15 -5.34
CA PRO A 108 7.87 -23.75 -6.08
C PRO A 108 8.86 -22.99 -5.17
N PRO A 109 10.13 -22.82 -5.59
CA PRO A 109 11.12 -22.10 -4.80
C PRO A 109 10.90 -20.58 -4.86
N ILE A 110 9.75 -20.12 -4.33
CA ILE A 110 9.30 -18.73 -4.27
C ILE A 110 9.38 -18.19 -2.84
N PRO A 111 9.90 -16.97 -2.62
CA PRO A 111 9.89 -16.33 -1.31
C PRO A 111 8.46 -16.14 -0.76
N LEU A 112 8.30 -16.39 0.55
CA LEU A 112 7.06 -16.10 1.28
C LEU A 112 7.26 -14.91 2.21
N HIS A 113 6.32 -13.98 2.19
CA HIS A 113 6.22 -12.85 3.11
C HIS A 113 5.07 -13.09 4.09
N ALA A 114 5.34 -12.96 5.38
CA ALA A 114 4.32 -13.14 6.41
C ALA A 114 3.37 -11.94 6.42
N SER A 115 2.10 -12.17 6.10
CA SER A 115 1.07 -11.14 6.09
C SER A 115 0.84 -10.53 7.47
N THR A 116 0.46 -9.25 7.53
CA THR A 116 -0.05 -8.62 8.76
C THR A 116 -1.28 -9.35 9.35
N GLN A 117 -1.99 -10.15 8.54
CA GLN A 117 -3.10 -11.01 8.98
C GLN A 117 -2.66 -12.13 9.93
N MET A 118 -1.35 -12.36 10.10
CA MET A 118 -0.79 -13.31 11.06
C MET A 118 -0.54 -12.70 12.45
N ASP A 119 -0.95 -11.46 12.68
CA ASP A 119 -0.78 -10.74 13.95
C ASP A 119 0.69 -10.64 14.40
N ASN A 120 1.52 -10.01 13.58
CA ASN A 120 2.97 -9.90 13.79
C ASN A 120 3.32 -8.72 14.68
N ARG A 121 3.24 -8.88 16.01
CA ARG A 121 3.45 -7.82 17.01
C ARG A 121 4.62 -8.04 17.97
N THR A 122 5.19 -9.21 17.98
CA THR A 122 6.24 -9.56 18.96
C THR A 122 7.50 -10.06 18.30
N SER A 123 8.67 -9.81 18.88
CA SER A 123 9.95 -10.30 18.39
C SER A 123 10.01 -11.84 18.36
N GLN A 124 9.36 -12.52 19.30
CA GLN A 124 9.28 -13.99 19.34
C GLN A 124 8.53 -14.52 18.11
N LYS A 125 7.38 -13.89 17.75
CA LYS A 125 6.61 -14.29 16.56
C LYS A 125 7.40 -14.02 15.28
N VAL A 126 8.04 -12.85 15.16
CA VAL A 126 8.86 -12.49 13.99
C VAL A 126 10.03 -13.43 13.82
N ARG A 127 10.73 -13.78 14.90
CA ARG A 127 11.83 -14.75 14.88
C ARG A 127 11.35 -16.11 14.41
N PHE A 128 10.26 -16.62 14.99
CA PHE A 128 9.68 -17.90 14.58
C PHE A 128 9.34 -17.92 13.08
N LEU A 129 8.71 -16.85 12.56
CA LEU A 129 8.36 -16.76 11.14
C LEU A 129 9.60 -16.78 10.24
N ALA A 130 10.66 -16.06 10.63
CA ALA A 130 11.93 -16.08 9.89
C ALA A 130 12.57 -17.47 9.90
N GLU A 131 12.60 -18.14 11.06
CA GLU A 131 13.09 -19.51 11.23
C GLU A 131 12.24 -20.53 10.46
N ALA A 132 10.92 -20.29 10.33
CA ALA A 132 10.01 -21.10 9.50
C ALA A 132 10.20 -20.85 8.00
N GLY A 133 11.05 -19.89 7.59
CA GLY A 133 11.42 -19.65 6.20
C GLY A 133 10.76 -18.44 5.56
N PHE A 134 10.09 -17.58 6.31
CA PHE A 134 9.59 -16.32 5.75
C PHE A 134 10.73 -15.34 5.47
N ARG A 135 10.74 -14.78 4.28
CA ARG A 135 11.79 -13.84 3.82
C ARG A 135 11.55 -12.40 4.21
N GLN A 136 10.33 -12.05 4.57
CA GLN A 136 9.92 -10.71 5.01
C GLN A 136 8.72 -10.83 5.94
N VAL A 137 8.61 -9.94 6.91
CA VAL A 137 7.50 -9.93 7.87
C VAL A 137 6.80 -8.58 7.86
N VAL A 138 5.48 -8.59 7.56
CA VAL A 138 4.64 -7.40 7.62
C VAL A 138 4.17 -7.19 9.04
N LEU A 139 4.65 -6.14 9.69
CA LEU A 139 4.32 -5.82 11.07
C LEU A 139 2.88 -5.30 11.22
N ALA A 140 2.33 -5.43 12.41
CA ALA A 140 1.04 -4.85 12.76
C ALA A 140 1.12 -3.32 12.79
N ARG A 141 0.06 -2.65 12.36
CA ARG A 141 -0.02 -1.18 12.27
C ARG A 141 -0.03 -0.47 13.63
N GLU A 142 -0.36 -1.21 14.68
CA GLU A 142 -0.52 -0.71 16.05
C GLU A 142 0.80 -0.55 16.80
N LEU A 143 1.91 -0.99 16.22
CA LEU A 143 3.22 -0.91 16.85
C LEU A 143 3.73 0.54 16.91
N SER A 144 4.35 0.87 18.04
CA SER A 144 5.12 2.09 18.21
C SER A 144 6.50 1.96 17.57
N LEU A 145 7.16 3.09 17.34
CA LEU A 145 8.52 3.14 16.81
C LEU A 145 9.49 2.31 17.65
N VAL A 146 9.39 2.42 18.99
CA VAL A 146 10.22 1.64 19.94
C VAL A 146 9.95 0.13 19.83
N GLU A 147 8.68 -0.28 19.64
CA GLU A 147 8.36 -1.70 19.44
C GLU A 147 8.92 -2.24 18.12
N ILE A 148 8.89 -1.45 17.03
CA ILE A 148 9.51 -1.80 15.73
C ILE A 148 11.03 -1.95 15.90
N GLU A 149 11.70 -0.99 16.53
CA GLU A 149 13.13 -1.02 16.81
C GLU A 149 13.54 -2.24 17.66
N ASN A 150 12.78 -2.55 18.70
CA ASN A 150 13.01 -3.74 19.53
C ASN A 150 12.88 -5.05 18.73
N ILE A 151 11.92 -5.14 17.80
CA ILE A 151 11.76 -6.29 16.91
C ILE A 151 12.98 -6.38 15.97
N HIS A 152 13.41 -5.26 15.38
CA HIS A 152 14.59 -5.22 14.51
C HIS A 152 15.86 -5.66 15.24
N HIS A 153 16.11 -5.12 16.45
CA HIS A 153 17.27 -5.54 17.26
C HIS A 153 17.26 -7.02 17.62
N ALA A 154 16.07 -7.59 17.88
CA ALA A 154 15.94 -9.02 18.17
C ALA A 154 16.07 -9.91 16.92
N CYS A 155 15.82 -9.38 15.72
CA CYS A 155 15.80 -10.09 14.45
C CYS A 155 16.43 -9.22 13.34
N PRO A 156 17.74 -8.87 13.41
CA PRO A 156 18.36 -7.85 12.54
C PRO A 156 18.44 -8.27 11.07
N ASP A 157 18.44 -9.55 10.79
CA ASP A 157 18.54 -10.10 9.43
C ASP A 157 17.17 -10.27 8.74
N VAL A 158 16.07 -10.00 9.46
CA VAL A 158 14.72 -10.13 8.93
C VAL A 158 14.26 -8.81 8.33
N PRO A 159 13.98 -8.70 7.02
CA PRO A 159 13.37 -7.53 6.43
C PRO A 159 11.99 -7.26 7.05
N LEU A 160 11.83 -6.08 7.63
CA LEU A 160 10.58 -5.64 8.23
C LEU A 160 9.81 -4.74 7.25
N GLU A 161 8.54 -5.07 7.04
CA GLU A 161 7.60 -4.26 6.25
C GLU A 161 6.62 -3.55 7.19
N VAL A 162 6.48 -2.24 7.04
CA VAL A 162 5.57 -1.41 7.82
C VAL A 162 4.59 -0.66 6.93
N PHE A 163 3.35 -0.54 7.36
CA PHE A 163 2.40 0.34 6.67
C PHE A 163 2.70 1.80 6.98
N VAL A 164 2.70 2.64 5.95
CA VAL A 164 2.98 4.07 6.09
C VAL A 164 1.81 4.96 5.66
N HIS A 165 0.83 4.42 4.91
CA HIS A 165 -0.30 5.21 4.42
C HIS A 165 -1.57 4.37 4.24
N GLY A 166 -2.73 5.03 4.42
CA GLY A 166 -4.03 4.54 4.00
C GLY A 166 -4.90 3.97 5.14
N ALA A 167 -5.92 3.20 4.78
CA ALA A 167 -6.97 2.78 5.71
C ALA A 167 -6.45 1.91 6.86
N LEU A 168 -6.90 2.23 8.08
CA LEU A 168 -6.64 1.46 9.28
C LEU A 168 -7.78 0.47 9.58
N CYS A 169 -7.42 -0.72 10.06
CA CYS A 169 -8.32 -1.60 10.78
C CYS A 169 -8.35 -1.21 12.25
N VAL A 170 -9.53 -1.20 12.89
CA VAL A 170 -9.66 -0.90 14.32
C VAL A 170 -9.29 -2.10 15.20
N SER A 171 -9.56 -3.32 14.72
CA SER A 171 -9.07 -4.55 15.33
C SER A 171 -7.70 -4.90 14.80
N TYR A 172 -6.88 -5.56 15.60
CA TYR A 172 -5.65 -6.15 15.09
C TYR A 172 -5.95 -7.03 13.87
N SER A 173 -5.09 -6.92 12.84
CA SER A 173 -5.27 -7.68 11.60
C SER A 173 -5.23 -9.18 11.88
N GLY A 174 -6.16 -9.94 11.29
CA GLY A 174 -6.33 -11.37 11.55
C GLY A 174 -7.18 -11.71 12.79
N LEU A 175 -7.44 -10.74 13.68
CA LEU A 175 -8.18 -10.95 14.94
C LEU A 175 -9.54 -10.22 14.93
N CYS A 176 -10.25 -10.21 13.79
CA CYS A 176 -11.56 -9.61 13.64
C CYS A 176 -12.56 -10.64 13.11
N TYR A 177 -13.46 -11.07 13.97
CA TYR A 177 -14.45 -12.12 13.69
C TYR A 177 -15.89 -11.59 13.58
N VAL A 178 -16.08 -10.27 13.80
CA VAL A 178 -17.42 -9.67 13.83
C VAL A 178 -18.15 -9.79 12.50
N SER A 179 -17.44 -9.75 11.38
CA SER A 179 -18.06 -9.94 10.06
C SER A 179 -18.60 -11.34 9.88
N GLN A 180 -17.88 -12.36 10.36
CA GLN A 180 -18.35 -13.75 10.35
C GLN A 180 -19.54 -13.93 11.30
N ALA A 181 -19.44 -13.43 12.53
CA ALA A 181 -20.47 -13.57 13.54
C ALA A 181 -21.81 -12.89 13.15
N CYS A 182 -21.72 -11.70 12.55
CA CYS A 182 -22.91 -10.88 12.30
C CYS A 182 -23.49 -11.00 10.88
N PHE A 183 -22.68 -11.39 9.90
CA PHE A 183 -23.05 -11.33 8.48
C PHE A 183 -22.72 -12.61 7.70
N GLY A 184 -22.15 -13.63 8.34
CA GLY A 184 -21.72 -14.86 7.66
C GLY A 184 -20.57 -14.66 6.66
N ARG A 185 -19.84 -13.53 6.74
CA ARG A 185 -18.78 -13.10 5.82
C ARG A 185 -17.48 -12.95 6.59
N SER A 186 -16.47 -13.77 6.30
CA SER A 186 -15.22 -13.71 7.06
C SER A 186 -14.25 -12.65 6.55
N ALA A 187 -13.79 -11.77 7.45
CA ALA A 187 -12.70 -10.84 7.18
C ALA A 187 -11.37 -11.56 6.91
N ASN A 188 -11.13 -12.72 7.55
CA ASN A 188 -9.95 -13.57 7.35
C ASN A 188 -10.02 -14.37 6.02
N ARG A 189 -11.17 -14.32 5.34
CA ARG A 189 -11.38 -14.92 4.02
C ARG A 189 -11.63 -13.87 2.92
N GLY A 190 -11.30 -12.59 3.21
CA GLY A 190 -11.37 -11.51 2.23
C GLY A 190 -12.72 -10.80 2.12
N GLU A 191 -13.72 -11.16 2.93
CA GLU A 191 -15.10 -10.69 2.81
C GLU A 191 -15.54 -9.79 3.98
N CYS A 192 -14.66 -8.88 4.41
CA CYS A 192 -14.93 -7.94 5.49
C CYS A 192 -16.19 -7.10 5.22
N ALA A 193 -17.18 -7.15 6.13
CA ALA A 193 -18.41 -6.36 6.04
C ALA A 193 -18.25 -4.88 6.47
N GLN A 194 -17.05 -4.46 6.87
CA GLN A 194 -16.75 -3.11 7.37
C GLN A 194 -17.63 -2.68 8.56
N PHE A 195 -17.95 -3.60 9.47
CA PHE A 195 -18.72 -3.35 10.70
C PHE A 195 -18.23 -2.10 11.46
N CYS A 196 -16.92 -1.92 11.56
CA CYS A 196 -16.32 -0.77 12.24
C CYS A 196 -16.63 0.59 11.59
N ARG A 197 -17.29 0.61 10.43
CA ARG A 197 -17.72 1.83 9.73
C ARG A 197 -19.21 2.13 9.91
N LEU A 198 -19.94 1.26 10.59
CA LEU A 198 -21.34 1.48 10.92
C LEU A 198 -21.47 2.52 12.03
N ALA A 199 -22.64 3.16 12.08
CA ALA A 199 -23.02 4.03 13.20
C ALA A 199 -23.58 3.19 14.35
N PHE A 200 -23.27 3.59 15.59
CA PHE A 200 -23.74 2.96 16.81
C PHE A 200 -24.24 4.00 17.80
N ASP A 201 -25.21 3.60 18.60
CA ASP A 201 -25.44 4.19 19.89
C ASP A 201 -24.52 3.55 20.92
N MET A 202 -24.05 4.29 21.89
CA MET A 202 -23.33 3.77 23.06
C MET A 202 -24.17 3.99 24.30
N VAL A 203 -24.42 2.92 25.05
CA VAL A 203 -25.20 2.95 26.30
C VAL A 203 -24.42 2.29 27.42
N ASP A 204 -24.79 2.63 28.67
CA ASP A 204 -24.23 2.03 29.87
C ASP A 204 -25.01 0.77 30.30
N ALA A 205 -24.61 0.17 31.44
CA ALA A 205 -25.23 -1.03 31.98
C ALA A 205 -26.73 -0.86 32.29
N ASP A 206 -27.16 0.33 32.60
CA ASP A 206 -28.55 0.64 32.93
C ASP A 206 -29.35 1.11 31.68
N GLY A 207 -28.75 1.06 30.49
CA GLY A 207 -29.36 1.49 29.23
C GLY A 207 -29.34 3.01 29.01
N LYS A 208 -28.67 3.78 29.89
CA LYS A 208 -28.55 5.22 29.73
C LYS A 208 -27.68 5.58 28.55
N SER A 209 -28.18 6.45 27.68
CA SER A 209 -27.47 6.89 26.50
C SER A 209 -26.21 7.69 26.84
N ILE A 210 -25.08 7.28 26.29
CA ILE A 210 -23.78 7.95 26.36
C ILE A 210 -23.54 8.77 25.09
N VAL A 211 -23.67 8.14 23.93
CA VAL A 211 -23.49 8.74 22.61
C VAL A 211 -24.54 8.15 21.67
N ARG A 212 -25.06 8.93 20.72
CA ARG A 212 -26.04 8.48 19.74
C ARG A 212 -25.55 8.63 18.31
N ASN A 213 -25.81 7.63 17.51
CA ASN A 213 -25.63 7.62 16.06
C ASN A 213 -24.26 8.13 15.61
N LYS A 214 -23.17 7.59 16.19
CA LYS A 214 -21.79 7.92 15.83
C LYS A 214 -21.01 6.70 15.34
N HIS A 215 -20.04 6.95 14.46
CA HIS A 215 -19.16 5.91 13.91
C HIS A 215 -18.00 5.60 14.88
N LEU A 216 -18.34 5.12 16.06
CA LEU A 216 -17.45 5.01 17.24
C LEU A 216 -16.20 4.13 17.02
N LEU A 217 -16.25 3.21 16.06
CA LEU A 217 -15.13 2.34 15.70
C LEU A 217 -14.40 2.81 14.42
N SER A 218 -14.83 3.95 13.83
CA SER A 218 -14.22 4.46 12.60
C SER A 218 -12.95 5.24 12.89
N LEU A 219 -11.82 4.79 12.31
CA LEU A 219 -10.53 5.45 12.43
C LEU A 219 -10.28 6.38 11.22
N LYS A 220 -9.45 7.40 11.44
CA LYS A 220 -8.75 8.15 10.41
C LYS A 220 -7.83 7.25 9.60
N ASP A 221 -7.31 7.73 8.47
CA ASP A 221 -6.35 6.99 7.67
C ASP A 221 -4.92 7.27 8.15
N LEU A 222 -4.07 6.25 8.05
CA LEU A 222 -2.67 6.35 8.42
C LEU A 222 -1.94 7.30 7.46
N ASN A 223 -1.09 8.16 8.01
CA ASN A 223 -0.11 8.95 7.27
C ASN A 223 1.14 9.11 8.13
N GLN A 224 2.23 8.49 7.69
CA GLN A 224 3.56 8.54 8.33
C GLN A 224 4.60 9.10 7.36
N SER A 225 4.18 9.98 6.46
CA SER A 225 5.06 10.56 5.45
C SER A 225 6.14 11.48 6.02
N GLU A 226 5.93 12.04 7.21
CA GLU A 226 6.91 12.89 7.89
C GLU A 226 7.87 12.05 8.77
N GLU A 227 7.49 10.82 9.11
CA GLU A 227 8.23 9.92 10.00
C GLU A 227 9.05 8.86 9.26
N LEU A 228 9.19 8.96 7.95
CA LEU A 228 9.87 7.94 7.12
C LEU A 228 11.30 7.68 7.57
N GLU A 229 12.07 8.72 7.86
CA GLU A 229 13.47 8.59 8.29
C GLU A 229 13.58 7.83 9.62
N GLN A 230 12.70 8.14 10.58
CA GLN A 230 12.65 7.45 11.87
C GLN A 230 12.24 5.97 11.72
N LEU A 231 11.30 5.66 10.83
CA LEU A 231 10.94 4.28 10.52
C LEU A 231 12.09 3.49 9.90
N LEU A 232 12.86 4.12 9.01
CA LEU A 232 14.05 3.51 8.43
C LEU A 232 15.12 3.26 9.50
N ASP A 233 15.35 4.22 10.40
CA ASP A 233 16.29 4.08 11.51
C ASP A 233 15.85 2.99 12.49
N ALA A 234 14.55 2.82 12.73
CA ALA A 234 13.97 1.73 13.53
C ALA A 234 14.04 0.35 12.85
N GLY A 235 14.58 0.25 11.62
CA GLY A 235 14.82 -1.01 10.93
C GLY A 235 13.86 -1.38 9.81
N ALA A 236 12.84 -0.56 9.52
CA ALA A 236 11.94 -0.81 8.41
C ALA A 236 12.70 -0.81 7.06
N SER A 237 12.49 -1.83 6.25
CA SER A 237 13.13 -1.99 4.93
C SER A 237 12.11 -1.88 3.78
N SER A 238 10.83 -2.17 4.04
CA SER A 238 9.73 -2.04 3.08
C SER A 238 8.63 -1.16 3.68
N LEU A 239 8.23 -0.13 2.92
CA LEU A 239 7.26 0.89 3.32
C LEU A 239 5.99 0.73 2.48
N LYS A 240 4.93 0.20 3.11
CA LYS A 240 3.71 -0.24 2.41
C LYS A 240 2.60 0.80 2.43
N ILE A 241 2.09 1.11 1.24
CA ILE A 241 0.88 1.90 1.05
C ILE A 241 -0.33 0.96 1.04
N GLU A 242 -1.33 1.15 1.91
CA GLU A 242 -2.61 0.43 1.85
C GLU A 242 -3.49 1.02 0.75
N GLY A 243 -4.18 0.17 -0.03
CA GLY A 243 -5.09 0.70 -1.04
C GLY A 243 -5.48 -0.22 -2.19
N ARG A 244 -5.51 -1.56 -2.04
CA ARG A 244 -5.88 -2.51 -3.12
C ARG A 244 -7.28 -2.34 -3.72
N LEU A 245 -8.18 -1.60 -3.09
CA LEU A 245 -9.50 -1.26 -3.63
C LEU A 245 -9.58 0.18 -4.11
N LYS A 246 -8.47 0.91 -4.11
CA LYS A 246 -8.40 2.31 -4.55
C LYS A 246 -8.27 2.39 -6.07
N ASP A 247 -8.66 3.55 -6.61
CA ASP A 247 -8.55 3.88 -8.03
C ASP A 247 -7.12 4.25 -8.45
N VAL A 248 -6.94 4.42 -9.74
CA VAL A 248 -5.65 4.76 -10.34
C VAL A 248 -5.16 6.15 -9.93
N SER A 249 -6.05 7.13 -9.72
CA SER A 249 -5.70 8.48 -9.27
C SER A 249 -5.05 8.46 -7.88
N TYR A 250 -5.63 7.68 -6.95
CA TYR A 250 -5.05 7.45 -5.63
C TYR A 250 -3.66 6.84 -5.72
N VAL A 251 -3.50 5.78 -6.51
CA VAL A 251 -2.21 5.07 -6.65
C VAL A 251 -1.14 6.01 -7.20
N LYS A 252 -1.44 6.76 -8.27
CA LYS A 252 -0.54 7.75 -8.87
C LYS A 252 -0.10 8.80 -7.85
N ASN A 253 -1.05 9.44 -7.18
CA ASN A 253 -0.80 10.55 -6.28
C ASN A 253 -0.02 10.12 -5.03
N VAL A 254 -0.47 9.06 -4.34
CA VAL A 254 0.14 8.62 -3.09
C VAL A 254 1.53 8.04 -3.33
N THR A 255 1.70 7.19 -4.36
CA THR A 255 3.00 6.62 -4.70
C THR A 255 4.02 7.71 -5.04
N ALA A 256 3.64 8.68 -5.88
CA ALA A 256 4.49 9.81 -6.24
C ALA A 256 4.88 10.65 -5.02
N TYR A 257 3.94 10.90 -4.10
CA TYR A 257 4.20 11.66 -2.89
C TYR A 257 5.27 10.99 -2.01
N TYR A 258 5.09 9.71 -1.71
CA TYR A 258 6.06 8.95 -0.91
C TYR A 258 7.39 8.79 -1.62
N ARG A 259 7.40 8.62 -2.94
CA ARG A 259 8.64 8.57 -3.73
C ARG A 259 9.44 9.86 -3.60
N GLN A 260 8.84 11.02 -3.73
CA GLN A 260 9.52 12.31 -3.56
C GLN A 260 10.08 12.48 -2.15
N LYS A 261 9.33 12.07 -1.12
CA LYS A 261 9.80 12.11 0.28
C LYS A 261 11.02 11.22 0.47
N LEU A 262 10.98 9.96 0.00
CA LEU A 262 12.10 9.02 0.09
C LEU A 262 13.32 9.50 -0.69
N ASP A 263 13.15 10.04 -1.90
CA ASP A 263 14.25 10.58 -2.69
C ASP A 263 14.93 11.76 -1.97
N THR A 264 14.18 12.52 -1.17
CA THR A 264 14.73 13.59 -0.32
C THR A 264 15.56 13.02 0.83
N VAL A 265 15.09 11.94 1.45
CA VAL A 265 15.85 11.21 2.49
C VAL A 265 17.15 10.65 1.89
N PHE A 266 17.11 9.97 0.75
CA PHE A 266 18.28 9.34 0.11
C PHE A 266 19.34 10.34 -0.36
N LYS A 267 18.96 11.59 -0.63
CA LYS A 267 19.93 12.66 -0.91
C LYS A 267 20.81 12.98 0.30
N ARG A 268 20.25 12.89 1.52
CA ARG A 268 20.93 13.20 2.79
C ARG A 268 21.58 11.97 3.43
N ARG A 269 20.90 10.84 3.37
CA ARG A 269 21.25 9.58 4.05
C ARG A 269 21.73 8.55 3.01
N LYS A 270 23.04 8.51 2.80
CA LYS A 270 23.68 7.67 1.74
C LYS A 270 23.74 6.19 2.06
N GLU A 271 23.46 5.82 3.31
CA GLU A 271 23.28 4.44 3.76
C GLU A 271 21.96 3.82 3.25
N TYR A 272 21.01 4.63 2.80
CA TYR A 272 19.75 4.17 2.19
C TYR A 272 19.79 4.40 0.70
N ILE A 273 19.42 3.36 -0.04
CA ILE A 273 19.31 3.41 -1.49
C ILE A 273 17.98 2.84 -1.97
N ARG A 274 17.59 3.25 -3.15
CA ARG A 274 16.39 2.76 -3.81
C ARG A 274 16.52 1.28 -4.19
N ALA A 275 15.43 0.51 -4.06
CA ALA A 275 15.43 -0.92 -4.39
C ALA A 275 15.22 -1.20 -5.89
N SER A 276 14.78 -0.21 -6.69
CA SER A 276 14.48 -0.34 -8.12
C SER A 276 15.21 0.73 -8.96
N SER A 277 15.17 0.58 -10.29
CA SER A 277 15.90 1.44 -11.24
C SER A 277 15.02 2.55 -11.83
N GLY A 278 15.65 3.56 -12.41
CA GLY A 278 15.02 4.64 -13.15
C GLY A 278 14.51 5.80 -12.26
N LYS A 279 14.62 7.02 -12.75
CA LYS A 279 14.12 8.25 -12.10
C LYS A 279 12.73 8.59 -12.61
N VAL A 280 11.90 9.13 -11.73
CA VAL A 280 10.54 9.56 -12.06
C VAL A 280 10.51 11.06 -12.28
N LYS A 281 9.94 11.49 -13.41
CA LYS A 281 9.57 12.87 -13.71
C LYS A 281 8.06 12.99 -13.59
N LEU A 282 7.57 13.88 -12.74
CA LEU A 282 6.15 14.13 -12.53
C LEU A 282 5.70 15.38 -13.26
N GLU A 283 4.51 15.33 -13.88
CA GLU A 283 3.86 16.47 -14.51
C GLU A 283 2.87 17.16 -13.55
N PHE A 284 2.85 16.78 -12.27
CA PHE A 284 1.99 17.34 -11.24
C PHE A 284 2.71 17.40 -9.90
N LYS A 285 2.14 18.15 -8.97
CA LYS A 285 2.59 18.19 -7.57
C LYS A 285 1.72 17.24 -6.76
N PRO A 286 2.27 16.14 -6.19
CA PRO A 286 1.50 15.21 -5.37
C PRO A 286 0.98 15.88 -4.09
N GLN A 287 -0.29 15.61 -3.73
CA GLN A 287 -0.97 16.18 -2.57
C GLN A 287 -1.91 15.12 -1.97
N LEU A 288 -1.63 14.67 -0.73
CA LEU A 288 -2.39 13.57 -0.12
C LEU A 288 -3.84 13.92 0.17
N ASP A 289 -4.15 15.17 0.46
CA ASP A 289 -5.50 15.68 0.75
C ASP A 289 -6.44 15.66 -0.46
N LYS A 290 -5.90 15.57 -1.67
CA LYS A 290 -6.68 15.36 -2.91
C LYS A 290 -7.09 13.91 -3.16
N SER A 291 -6.54 12.98 -2.40
CA SER A 291 -6.93 11.56 -2.43
C SER A 291 -7.89 11.24 -1.29
N PHE A 292 -8.61 10.12 -1.42
CA PHE A 292 -9.52 9.68 -0.38
C PHE A 292 -8.82 9.55 0.99
N SER A 293 -9.32 10.28 1.99
CA SER A 293 -8.94 10.10 3.39
C SER A 293 -10.08 10.48 4.33
N ARG A 294 -10.09 9.91 5.54
CA ARG A 294 -10.99 10.25 6.66
C ARG A 294 -10.35 11.24 7.63
N GLY A 295 -9.42 12.07 7.12
CA GLY A 295 -8.42 12.75 7.92
C GLY A 295 -7.23 11.83 8.19
N PHE A 296 -6.10 12.41 8.63
CA PHE A 296 -4.85 11.67 8.80
C PHE A 296 -4.45 11.54 10.27
N THR A 297 -3.74 10.46 10.56
CA THR A 297 -3.14 10.19 11.87
C THR A 297 -1.84 9.40 11.70
N ASN A 298 -0.85 9.61 12.57
CA ASN A 298 0.30 8.73 12.72
C ASN A 298 0.02 7.52 13.66
N TYR A 299 -1.24 7.40 14.08
CA TYR A 299 -1.79 6.31 14.89
C TYR A 299 -1.12 6.20 16.27
N PHE A 300 -0.41 5.11 16.54
CA PHE A 300 0.26 4.86 17.81
C PHE A 300 1.80 4.88 17.68
N LEU A 301 2.32 5.52 16.64
CA LEU A 301 3.76 5.46 16.34
C LEU A 301 4.64 5.97 17.48
N PHE A 302 4.25 7.08 18.13
CA PHE A 302 5.01 7.66 19.23
C PHE A 302 4.32 7.41 20.56
N ASP A 303 3.02 7.68 20.63
CA ASP A 303 2.25 7.70 21.86
C ASP A 303 0.78 7.37 21.60
N ARG A 304 0.00 7.27 22.70
CA ARG A 304 -1.45 7.20 22.63
C ARG A 304 -2.03 8.54 22.18
N ASN A 305 -2.35 8.63 20.90
CA ASN A 305 -2.93 9.81 20.31
C ASN A 305 -4.46 9.85 20.54
N LYS A 306 -5.00 11.05 20.90
CA LYS A 306 -6.45 11.27 21.04
C LYS A 306 -7.14 11.46 19.69
N ASP A 307 -6.42 11.90 18.67
CA ASP A 307 -6.96 12.27 17.36
C ASP A 307 -6.80 11.17 16.30
N ILE A 308 -7.22 9.95 16.65
CA ILE A 308 -7.12 8.78 15.74
C ILE A 308 -8.44 8.36 15.12
N PHE A 309 -9.56 8.98 15.48
CA PHE A 309 -10.91 8.54 15.10
C PHE A 309 -11.64 9.53 14.21
N SER A 310 -12.60 9.02 13.43
CA SER A 310 -13.52 9.78 12.58
C SER A 310 -14.95 9.39 12.95
N PHE A 311 -15.47 9.96 14.04
CA PHE A 311 -16.77 9.59 14.62
C PHE A 311 -17.96 10.17 13.84
N ASP A 312 -17.77 11.27 13.12
CA ASP A 312 -18.87 11.95 12.43
C ASP A 312 -19.17 11.32 11.06
N THR A 313 -18.17 10.80 10.38
CA THR A 313 -18.35 10.15 9.08
C THR A 313 -17.30 9.08 8.80
N PRO A 314 -17.69 7.95 8.17
CA PRO A 314 -16.74 6.94 7.67
C PRO A 314 -16.28 7.26 6.23
N LYS A 315 -16.78 8.34 5.62
CA LYS A 315 -16.48 8.78 4.27
C LYS A 315 -15.37 9.83 4.27
N SER A 316 -14.77 10.07 3.12
CA SER A 316 -13.82 11.16 2.92
C SER A 316 -14.52 12.52 3.01
N LEU A 317 -13.95 13.43 3.79
CA LEU A 317 -14.30 14.85 3.73
C LEU A 317 -13.50 15.53 2.60
N GLY A 318 -12.27 15.10 2.35
CA GLY A 318 -11.38 15.73 1.40
C GLY A 318 -10.73 17.01 1.95
N GLU A 319 -10.42 17.92 1.04
CA GLU A 319 -9.69 19.15 1.33
C GLU A 319 -10.62 20.22 1.91
N GLU A 320 -10.25 20.83 3.06
CA GLU A 320 -10.99 21.98 3.58
C GLU A 320 -10.80 23.19 2.67
N MET A 321 -11.92 23.78 2.22
CA MET A 321 -11.96 24.84 1.23
C MET A 321 -12.29 26.22 1.83
N GLY A 322 -12.93 26.26 2.98
CA GLY A 322 -13.36 27.49 3.63
C GLY A 322 -14.77 27.41 4.17
N THR A 323 -15.33 28.55 4.53
CA THR A 323 -16.62 28.67 5.23
C THR A 323 -17.64 29.40 4.37
N VAL A 324 -18.88 28.91 4.34
CA VAL A 324 -20.00 29.61 3.67
C VAL A 324 -20.20 30.99 4.27
N LYS A 325 -20.08 32.04 3.44
CA LYS A 325 -20.25 33.43 3.85
C LYS A 325 -21.70 33.88 3.69
N GLU A 326 -22.25 33.70 2.50
CA GLU A 326 -23.63 34.13 2.13
C GLU A 326 -24.30 33.09 1.24
N ILE A 327 -25.62 33.04 1.30
CA ILE A 327 -26.46 32.21 0.44
C ILE A 327 -27.47 33.13 -0.20
N ARG A 328 -27.51 33.16 -1.54
CA ARG A 328 -28.43 34.04 -2.30
C ARG A 328 -29.03 33.27 -3.48
N GLY A 329 -30.34 33.04 -3.42
CA GLY A 329 -31.08 32.40 -4.51
C GLY A 329 -30.44 31.09 -4.96
N ASN A 330 -29.75 31.08 -6.11
CA ASN A 330 -29.17 29.90 -6.74
C ASN A 330 -27.64 29.79 -6.58
N TYR A 331 -27.00 30.63 -5.74
CA TYR A 331 -25.58 30.54 -5.46
C TYR A 331 -25.26 30.77 -3.99
N LEU A 332 -24.07 30.31 -3.58
CA LEU A 332 -23.45 30.60 -2.28
C LEU A 332 -22.05 31.20 -2.49
N THR A 333 -21.59 31.99 -1.52
CA THR A 333 -20.23 32.52 -1.50
C THR A 333 -19.44 31.91 -0.36
N VAL A 334 -18.14 31.72 -0.58
CA VAL A 334 -17.23 31.07 0.38
C VAL A 334 -16.14 32.04 0.79
N ALA A 335 -15.87 32.11 2.09
CA ALA A 335 -14.71 32.76 2.67
C ALA A 335 -13.59 31.72 2.79
N GLY A 336 -12.58 31.79 1.95
CA GLY A 336 -11.43 30.89 1.90
C GLY A 336 -10.41 31.39 0.89
N ILE A 337 -9.19 30.83 0.95
CA ILE A 337 -8.08 31.19 0.05
C ILE A 337 -7.96 30.24 -1.14
N LYS A 338 -8.66 29.10 -1.13
CA LYS A 338 -8.59 28.07 -2.16
C LYS A 338 -9.68 28.30 -3.21
N SER A 339 -9.35 28.03 -4.47
CA SER A 339 -10.30 28.13 -5.59
C SER A 339 -11.07 26.84 -5.82
N PHE A 340 -12.30 26.98 -6.26
CA PHE A 340 -13.14 25.89 -6.76
C PHE A 340 -13.16 25.89 -8.29
N ASN A 341 -13.41 24.70 -8.85
CA ASN A 341 -13.57 24.51 -10.29
C ASN A 341 -14.98 24.01 -10.62
N ASN A 342 -15.40 24.24 -11.87
CA ASN A 342 -16.64 23.65 -12.39
C ASN A 342 -16.52 22.12 -12.32
N GLY A 343 -17.55 21.47 -11.80
CA GLY A 343 -17.59 20.01 -11.66
C GLY A 343 -16.99 19.48 -10.36
N ASP A 344 -16.44 20.34 -9.47
CA ASP A 344 -15.97 19.89 -8.15
C ASP A 344 -17.12 19.31 -7.32
N GLY A 345 -16.82 18.24 -6.60
CA GLY A 345 -17.69 17.67 -5.56
C GLY A 345 -17.38 18.31 -4.21
N VAL A 346 -18.40 18.83 -3.57
CA VAL A 346 -18.28 19.50 -2.26
C VAL A 346 -19.13 18.79 -1.23
N CYS A 347 -18.65 18.71 -0.01
CA CYS A 347 -19.40 18.16 1.11
C CYS A 347 -19.25 19.01 2.38
N PHE A 348 -20.15 18.79 3.33
CA PHE A 348 -20.20 19.46 4.60
C PHE A 348 -20.93 18.60 5.65
N LEU A 349 -20.70 18.84 6.92
CA LEU A 349 -21.51 18.27 7.99
C LEU A 349 -22.66 19.21 8.32
N ASP A 350 -23.88 18.69 8.28
CA ASP A 350 -25.08 19.44 8.66
C ASP A 350 -25.17 19.60 10.21
N GLU A 351 -26.16 20.30 10.69
CA GLU A 351 -26.38 20.57 12.14
C GLU A 351 -26.55 19.30 12.97
N THR A 352 -26.93 18.19 12.35
CA THR A 352 -27.06 16.89 13.02
C THR A 352 -25.75 16.10 12.99
N GLY A 353 -24.69 16.66 12.35
CA GLY A 353 -23.42 16.00 12.11
C GLY A 353 -23.46 14.97 10.98
N LYS A 354 -24.49 14.97 10.14
CA LYS A 354 -24.60 14.08 8.99
C LYS A 354 -23.90 14.69 7.77
N LEU A 355 -23.12 13.88 7.06
CA LEU A 355 -22.45 14.30 5.83
C LEU A 355 -23.44 14.49 4.69
N GLN A 356 -23.48 15.71 4.17
CA GLN A 356 -24.21 16.13 2.98
C GLN A 356 -23.23 16.48 1.88
N GLY A 357 -23.65 16.41 0.62
CA GLY A 357 -22.80 16.75 -0.53
C GLY A 357 -23.59 17.32 -1.69
N PHE A 358 -22.90 18.12 -2.50
CA PHE A 358 -23.44 18.67 -3.75
C PHE A 358 -22.32 18.80 -4.80
N ARG A 359 -22.70 18.93 -6.05
CA ARG A 359 -21.79 19.19 -7.16
C ARG A 359 -21.88 20.63 -7.61
N ILE A 360 -20.74 21.24 -7.89
CA ILE A 360 -20.67 22.61 -8.43
C ILE A 360 -20.85 22.54 -9.94
N ASN A 361 -21.91 23.21 -10.45
CA ASN A 361 -22.12 23.34 -11.87
C ASN A 361 -21.24 24.41 -12.48
N ARG A 362 -21.16 25.58 -11.79
CA ARG A 362 -20.44 26.75 -12.27
C ARG A 362 -19.82 27.51 -11.11
N VAL A 363 -18.64 28.06 -11.35
CA VAL A 363 -17.93 28.97 -10.45
C VAL A 363 -17.75 30.31 -11.15
N GLU A 364 -18.10 31.38 -10.47
CA GLU A 364 -17.83 32.77 -10.90
C GLU A 364 -17.16 33.53 -9.77
N ASN A 365 -15.86 33.73 -9.86
CA ASN A 365 -15.04 34.24 -8.78
C ASN A 365 -15.19 33.36 -7.51
N ASN A 366 -15.79 33.92 -6.42
CA ASN A 366 -16.09 33.18 -5.19
C ASN A 366 -17.58 32.78 -5.06
N LYS A 367 -18.36 32.89 -6.15
CA LYS A 367 -19.75 32.43 -6.21
C LYS A 367 -19.78 31.00 -6.73
N LEU A 368 -20.35 30.11 -5.97
CA LEU A 368 -20.55 28.71 -6.33
C LEU A 368 -22.02 28.50 -6.69
N PHE A 369 -22.28 28.00 -7.88
CA PHE A 369 -23.60 27.62 -8.36
C PHE A 369 -23.72 26.09 -8.30
N PRO A 370 -24.35 25.54 -7.23
CA PRO A 370 -24.60 24.11 -7.13
C PRO A 370 -25.54 23.61 -8.22
N GLN A 371 -25.47 22.32 -8.54
CA GLN A 371 -26.47 21.68 -9.42
C GLN A 371 -27.87 21.76 -8.79
N GLU A 372 -27.94 21.49 -7.48
CA GLU A 372 -29.11 21.70 -6.64
C GLU A 372 -28.67 22.44 -5.39
N MET A 373 -29.42 23.46 -4.95
CA MET A 373 -29.08 24.23 -3.77
C MET A 373 -29.20 23.34 -2.52
N PRO A 374 -28.10 23.06 -1.80
CA PRO A 374 -28.14 22.25 -0.60
C PRO A 374 -28.84 22.99 0.56
N ARG A 375 -29.39 22.23 1.52
CA ARG A 375 -29.82 22.78 2.80
C ARG A 375 -28.61 23.07 3.68
N ILE A 376 -28.07 24.27 3.51
CA ILE A 376 -26.82 24.70 4.17
C ILE A 376 -27.04 26.06 4.84
N LYS A 377 -26.25 26.38 5.86
CA LYS A 377 -26.30 27.66 6.57
C LYS A 377 -25.00 28.45 6.41
N PRO A 378 -25.01 29.78 6.59
CA PRO A 378 -23.80 30.56 6.76
C PRO A 378 -22.91 30.02 7.90
N ARG A 379 -21.60 30.14 7.77
CA ARG A 379 -20.56 29.61 8.68
C ARG A 379 -20.35 28.09 8.63
N THR A 380 -21.06 27.35 7.75
CA THR A 380 -20.76 25.93 7.52
C THR A 380 -19.43 25.79 6.80
N ILE A 381 -18.56 24.89 7.29
CA ILE A 381 -17.28 24.56 6.65
C ILE A 381 -17.55 23.65 5.45
N LEU A 382 -16.94 23.99 4.31
CA LEU A 382 -17.00 23.22 3.07
C LEU A 382 -15.71 22.46 2.84
N TYR A 383 -15.85 21.23 2.38
CA TYR A 383 -14.75 20.37 1.99
C TYR A 383 -14.91 19.95 0.53
N ARG A 384 -13.81 19.90 -0.22
CA ARG A 384 -13.77 19.36 -1.58
C ARG A 384 -13.37 17.89 -1.52
N ASN A 385 -14.32 17.00 -1.75
CA ASN A 385 -14.10 15.55 -1.77
C ASN A 385 -13.90 14.98 -3.17
N PHE A 386 -14.02 15.79 -4.20
CA PHE A 386 -13.73 15.47 -5.60
C PHE A 386 -13.22 16.73 -6.32
N ASP A 387 -11.97 16.71 -6.75
CA ASP A 387 -11.31 17.80 -7.50
C ASP A 387 -11.32 17.45 -8.98
N GLN A 388 -12.18 18.10 -9.75
CA GLN A 388 -12.37 17.81 -11.18
C GLN A 388 -11.10 18.06 -12.01
N GLU A 389 -10.35 19.13 -11.69
CA GLU A 389 -9.12 19.45 -12.40
C GLU A 389 -8.01 18.44 -12.09
N PHE A 390 -7.89 18.04 -10.84
CA PHE A 390 -6.95 17.01 -10.42
C PHE A 390 -7.26 15.66 -11.06
N GLU A 391 -8.52 15.24 -11.10
CA GLU A 391 -8.93 13.99 -11.75
C GLU A 391 -8.67 14.03 -13.26
N ARG A 392 -8.90 15.18 -13.92
CA ARG A 392 -8.56 15.37 -15.34
C ARG A 392 -7.05 15.28 -15.57
N LEU A 393 -6.24 15.76 -14.65
CA LEU A 393 -4.78 15.61 -14.70
C LEU A 393 -4.37 14.14 -14.52
N MET A 394 -4.97 13.45 -13.54
CA MET A 394 -4.68 12.04 -13.26
C MET A 394 -5.16 11.08 -14.35
N SER A 395 -6.18 11.45 -15.13
CA SER A 395 -6.65 10.63 -16.26
C SER A 395 -5.67 10.60 -17.45
N ARG A 396 -4.67 11.48 -17.45
CA ARG A 396 -3.62 11.54 -18.49
C ARG A 396 -2.33 10.86 -18.03
N LYS A 397 -1.32 10.83 -18.92
CA LYS A 397 0.05 10.49 -18.54
C LYS A 397 0.56 11.58 -17.60
N SER A 398 0.71 11.27 -16.33
CA SER A 398 1.07 12.21 -15.26
C SER A 398 2.47 12.00 -14.69
N ALA A 399 3.14 10.92 -15.12
CA ALA A 399 4.53 10.64 -14.77
C ALA A 399 5.24 9.92 -15.90
N GLU A 400 6.55 10.01 -15.90
CA GLU A 400 7.44 9.26 -16.78
C GLU A 400 8.62 8.73 -15.95
N ARG A 401 8.87 7.42 -16.05
CA ARG A 401 10.01 6.78 -15.39
C ARG A 401 11.07 6.44 -16.43
N LYS A 402 12.30 6.90 -16.22
CA LYS A 402 13.41 6.72 -17.15
C LYS A 402 14.64 6.17 -16.46
N ILE A 403 15.24 5.17 -17.10
CA ILE A 403 16.52 4.56 -16.74
C ILE A 403 17.61 5.33 -17.46
N ALA A 404 18.60 5.79 -16.71
CA ALA A 404 19.75 6.49 -17.30
C ALA A 404 20.58 5.54 -18.16
N VAL A 405 20.97 5.98 -19.35
CA VAL A 405 21.80 5.20 -20.28
C VAL A 405 22.90 6.06 -20.89
N ILE A 406 24.12 5.54 -20.93
CA ILE A 406 25.26 6.10 -21.67
C ILE A 406 25.27 5.45 -23.05
N LEU A 407 25.30 6.27 -24.10
CA LEU A 407 25.47 5.82 -25.48
C LEU A 407 26.89 6.13 -25.95
N LYS A 408 27.61 5.14 -26.43
CA LYS A 408 28.95 5.32 -27.05
C LYS A 408 28.90 4.88 -28.50
N LEU A 409 29.07 5.85 -29.39
CA LEU A 409 29.27 5.59 -30.82
C LEU A 409 30.76 5.61 -31.11
N ALA A 410 31.30 4.47 -31.54
CA ALA A 410 32.71 4.32 -31.88
C ALA A 410 32.87 3.80 -33.33
N GLU A 411 33.97 4.17 -33.97
CA GLU A 411 34.35 3.56 -35.24
C GLU A 411 34.97 2.16 -35.05
N ASN A 412 34.82 1.32 -36.02
CA ASN A 412 35.46 0.02 -36.11
C ASN A 412 35.99 -0.25 -37.53
N ASN A 413 36.64 -1.39 -37.78
CA ASN A 413 37.23 -1.71 -39.06
C ASN A 413 36.21 -1.85 -40.22
N ARG A 414 34.93 -2.09 -39.90
CA ARG A 414 33.85 -2.31 -40.89
C ARG A 414 32.79 -1.22 -40.89
N GLY A 415 32.99 -0.14 -40.12
CA GLY A 415 32.02 0.94 -39.99
C GLY A 415 31.94 1.51 -38.56
N PHE A 416 30.79 1.33 -37.89
CA PHE A 416 30.53 1.93 -36.58
C PHE A 416 29.88 0.94 -35.61
N THR A 417 30.12 1.14 -34.33
CA THR A 417 29.48 0.39 -33.23
C THR A 417 28.81 1.36 -32.28
N LEU A 418 27.51 1.16 -32.01
CA LEU A 418 26.79 1.83 -30.93
C LEU A 418 26.70 0.89 -29.74
N SER A 419 27.29 1.27 -28.62
CA SER A 419 27.18 0.60 -27.35
C SER A 419 26.29 1.42 -26.42
N LEU A 420 25.39 0.75 -25.67
CA LEU A 420 24.52 1.34 -24.68
C LEU A 420 24.82 0.66 -23.35
N THR A 421 25.02 1.43 -22.29
CA THR A 421 25.21 0.91 -20.92
C THR A 421 24.27 1.67 -20.00
N ASP A 422 23.44 0.96 -19.26
CA ASP A 422 22.47 1.57 -18.33
C ASP A 422 23.04 1.74 -16.91
N GLU A 423 22.22 2.34 -16.01
CA GLU A 423 22.60 2.62 -14.63
C GLU A 423 22.79 1.38 -13.74
N ASP A 424 22.38 0.20 -14.22
CA ASP A 424 22.56 -1.11 -13.56
C ASP A 424 23.68 -1.94 -14.21
N ASP A 425 24.55 -1.31 -15.02
CA ASP A 425 25.67 -1.93 -15.74
C ASP A 425 25.27 -2.96 -16.81
N HIS A 426 24.01 -2.99 -17.26
CA HIS A 426 23.63 -3.78 -18.42
C HIS A 426 24.12 -3.12 -19.70
N SER A 427 24.75 -3.89 -20.57
CA SER A 427 25.31 -3.37 -21.82
C SER A 427 24.82 -4.13 -23.04
N ALA A 428 24.58 -3.39 -24.12
CA ALA A 428 24.27 -3.95 -25.44
C ALA A 428 25.02 -3.19 -26.53
N SER A 429 25.41 -3.88 -27.59
CA SER A 429 26.11 -3.25 -28.72
C SER A 429 25.50 -3.69 -30.04
N VAL A 430 25.45 -2.77 -31.00
CA VAL A 430 24.99 -2.99 -32.38
C VAL A 430 26.00 -2.42 -33.33
N VAL A 431 26.34 -3.21 -34.38
CA VAL A 431 27.29 -2.82 -35.41
C VAL A 431 26.53 -2.32 -36.64
N LEU A 432 26.99 -1.22 -37.19
CA LEU A 432 26.60 -0.70 -38.50
C LEU A 432 27.77 -0.94 -39.48
N GLU A 433 27.63 -1.93 -40.33
CA GLU A 433 28.60 -2.20 -41.40
C GLU A 433 28.38 -1.22 -42.56
N ARG A 434 29.34 -0.34 -42.79
CA ARG A 434 29.30 0.69 -43.82
C ARG A 434 30.69 1.23 -44.08
N GLU A 435 31.00 1.48 -45.36
CA GLU A 435 32.18 2.28 -45.72
C GLU A 435 32.09 3.68 -45.07
N LYS A 436 33.21 4.12 -44.53
CA LYS A 436 33.30 5.40 -43.84
C LYS A 436 33.44 6.52 -44.83
N GLU A 437 32.54 7.48 -44.83
CA GLU A 437 32.56 8.67 -45.66
C GLU A 437 32.83 9.90 -44.76
N ARG A 438 33.78 10.77 -45.18
CA ARG A 438 34.03 12.03 -44.45
C ARG A 438 32.87 13.00 -44.63
N ALA A 439 32.45 13.60 -43.56
CA ALA A 439 31.45 14.67 -43.56
C ALA A 439 32.06 15.99 -44.02
N ARG A 440 31.29 16.79 -44.74
CA ARG A 440 31.66 18.14 -45.15
C ARG A 440 31.54 19.19 -44.04
N THR A 441 30.75 18.92 -43.02
CA THR A 441 30.48 19.76 -41.87
C THR A 441 30.63 18.99 -40.57
N PRO A 442 30.95 19.62 -39.42
CA PRO A 442 31.00 18.91 -38.15
C PRO A 442 29.71 18.18 -37.84
N GLN A 443 29.79 16.91 -37.42
CA GLN A 443 28.62 16.02 -37.22
C GLN A 443 28.30 15.77 -35.75
N GLU A 444 29.19 16.06 -34.83
CA GLU A 444 29.08 15.65 -33.43
C GLU A 444 27.75 16.10 -32.77
N ASP A 445 27.38 17.37 -32.92
CA ASP A 445 26.13 17.90 -32.32
C ASP A 445 24.89 17.25 -32.94
N ASN A 446 24.90 16.99 -34.26
CA ASN A 446 23.80 16.30 -34.91
C ASN A 446 23.69 14.84 -34.43
N LEU A 447 24.81 14.15 -34.29
CA LEU A 447 24.84 12.75 -33.80
C LEU A 447 24.34 12.69 -32.36
N ARG A 448 24.81 13.55 -31.45
CA ARG A 448 24.32 13.64 -30.08
C ARG A 448 22.82 13.90 -30.05
N THR A 449 22.32 14.82 -30.87
CA THR A 449 20.90 15.11 -30.99
C THR A 449 20.10 13.91 -31.49
N GLN A 450 20.55 13.22 -32.54
CA GLN A 450 19.82 12.07 -33.11
C GLN A 450 19.88 10.83 -32.22
N LEU A 451 21.00 10.55 -31.57
CA LEU A 451 21.15 9.42 -30.64
C LEU A 451 20.38 9.67 -29.33
N GLY A 452 20.30 10.91 -28.87
CA GLY A 452 19.56 11.30 -27.66
C GLY A 452 18.03 11.25 -27.78
N LYS A 453 17.49 11.06 -28.99
CA LYS A 453 16.02 10.93 -29.21
C LYS A 453 15.49 9.57 -28.74
N LEU A 454 15.49 9.30 -27.44
CA LEU A 454 15.04 8.04 -26.87
C LEU A 454 13.51 7.98 -26.64
N GLY A 455 12.81 9.10 -26.75
CA GLY A 455 11.35 9.23 -26.86
C GLY A 455 10.54 8.30 -25.93
N ASN A 456 9.70 7.46 -26.54
CA ASN A 456 8.78 6.56 -25.84
C ASN A 456 9.44 5.26 -25.32
N THR A 457 10.76 5.25 -25.11
CA THR A 457 11.47 4.11 -24.53
C THR A 457 11.61 4.30 -23.00
N PRO A 458 11.87 3.28 -22.22
CA PRO A 458 12.14 3.41 -20.79
C PRO A 458 13.49 4.06 -20.46
N PHE A 459 14.26 4.50 -21.47
CA PHE A 459 15.59 5.06 -21.29
C PHE A 459 15.64 6.56 -21.51
N GLU A 460 16.61 7.21 -20.82
CA GLU A 460 17.02 8.59 -21.04
C GLU A 460 18.54 8.65 -21.16
N ALA A 461 19.06 9.33 -22.18
CA ALA A 461 20.49 9.49 -22.34
C ALA A 461 21.05 10.36 -21.20
N SER A 462 21.92 9.79 -20.38
CA SER A 462 22.69 10.51 -19.36
C SER A 462 23.98 11.11 -19.93
N ASP A 463 24.58 10.43 -20.92
CA ASP A 463 25.72 10.90 -21.70
C ASP A 463 25.73 10.24 -23.10
N ILE A 464 26.33 10.94 -24.05
CA ILE A 464 26.54 10.44 -25.41
C ILE A 464 28.00 10.71 -25.78
N VAL A 465 28.77 9.63 -25.92
CA VAL A 465 30.20 9.67 -26.25
C VAL A 465 30.39 9.33 -27.73
N ILE A 466 31.07 10.22 -28.47
CA ILE A 466 31.48 9.97 -29.84
C ILE A 466 32.99 9.72 -29.83
N ASP A 467 33.38 8.50 -30.18
CA ASP A 467 34.77 8.03 -30.11
C ASP A 467 35.23 7.56 -31.49
N TRP A 468 35.78 8.51 -32.27
CA TRP A 468 36.26 8.27 -33.62
C TRP A 468 37.47 9.17 -34.01
N SER A 469 38.20 8.76 -35.03
CA SER A 469 39.45 9.40 -35.42
C SER A 469 39.28 10.61 -36.36
N ASP A 470 38.11 10.74 -37.03
CA ASP A 470 37.85 11.76 -38.04
C ASP A 470 36.36 12.16 -38.06
N ASN A 471 35.97 13.17 -38.80
CA ASN A 471 34.58 13.64 -38.91
C ASN A 471 33.80 12.79 -39.94
N TRP A 472 33.18 11.72 -39.47
CA TRP A 472 32.45 10.77 -40.32
C TRP A 472 30.99 11.15 -40.52
N PHE A 473 30.45 10.83 -41.72
CA PHE A 473 29.04 11.01 -42.05
C PHE A 473 28.23 9.72 -41.86
N ILE A 474 27.16 9.79 -41.08
CA ILE A 474 26.19 8.72 -40.95
C ILE A 474 24.79 9.30 -41.24
N PRO A 475 24.03 8.76 -42.23
CA PRO A 475 22.67 9.20 -42.53
C PRO A 475 21.75 9.10 -41.31
N ALA A 476 20.85 10.08 -41.11
CA ALA A 476 19.93 10.14 -39.98
C ALA A 476 19.03 8.89 -39.88
N SER A 477 18.63 8.29 -40.99
CA SER A 477 17.87 7.04 -41.05
C SER A 477 18.63 5.86 -40.42
N MET A 478 19.91 5.74 -40.72
CA MET A 478 20.79 4.68 -40.20
C MET A 478 21.07 4.89 -38.71
N LEU A 479 21.26 6.15 -38.26
CA LEU A 479 21.36 6.48 -36.82
C LEU A 479 20.07 6.10 -36.07
N ALA A 480 18.92 6.39 -36.65
CA ALA A 480 17.64 6.03 -36.05
C ALA A 480 17.45 4.52 -35.93
N GLU A 481 17.85 3.77 -36.96
CA GLU A 481 17.80 2.31 -36.95
C GLU A 481 18.79 1.71 -35.94
N LEU A 482 20.03 2.21 -35.93
CA LEU A 482 21.07 1.79 -35.00
C LEU A 482 20.63 1.99 -33.55
N ARG A 483 20.08 3.17 -33.25
CA ARG A 483 19.50 3.51 -31.94
C ARG A 483 18.35 2.56 -31.57
N ARG A 484 17.38 2.35 -32.48
CA ARG A 484 16.24 1.44 -32.24
C ARG A 484 16.71 0.03 -31.89
N LYS A 485 17.61 -0.54 -32.72
CA LYS A 485 18.17 -1.87 -32.47
C LYS A 485 18.96 -1.96 -31.19
N GLY A 486 19.73 -0.91 -30.86
CA GLY A 486 20.46 -0.81 -29.58
C GLY A 486 19.54 -0.87 -28.36
N ILE A 487 18.45 -0.09 -28.39
CA ILE A 487 17.45 -0.05 -27.33
C ILE A 487 16.73 -1.41 -27.20
N GLU A 488 16.27 -1.99 -28.29
CA GLU A 488 15.63 -3.31 -28.31
C GLU A 488 16.53 -4.37 -27.67
N LYS A 489 17.81 -4.38 -28.04
CA LYS A 489 18.80 -5.31 -27.52
C LYS A 489 19.09 -5.06 -26.00
N LEU A 490 19.18 -3.80 -25.57
CA LEU A 490 19.38 -3.47 -24.16
C LEU A 490 18.16 -3.90 -23.31
N LEU A 491 16.95 -3.70 -23.81
CA LEU A 491 15.73 -4.19 -23.16
C LEU A 491 15.71 -5.71 -23.01
N GLU A 492 16.16 -6.43 -24.04
CA GLU A 492 16.28 -7.89 -23.99
C GLU A 492 17.32 -8.32 -22.96
N VAL A 493 18.50 -7.66 -22.94
CA VAL A 493 19.55 -7.90 -21.95
C VAL A 493 19.02 -7.69 -20.53
N ARG A 494 18.28 -6.60 -20.29
CA ARG A 494 17.65 -6.35 -18.98
C ARG A 494 16.68 -7.47 -18.58
N ARG A 495 15.82 -7.91 -19.49
CA ARG A 495 14.85 -9.00 -19.24
C ARG A 495 15.54 -10.33 -18.92
N ILE A 496 16.59 -10.68 -19.68
CA ILE A 496 17.34 -11.92 -19.49
C ILE A 496 18.15 -11.88 -18.17
N ASN A 497 18.64 -10.72 -17.79
CA ASN A 497 19.44 -10.55 -16.58
C ASN A 497 18.62 -10.34 -15.30
N TYR A 498 17.30 -10.07 -15.41
CA TYR A 498 16.46 -10.06 -14.24
C TYR A 498 16.49 -11.42 -13.55
N ARG A 499 16.73 -11.43 -12.24
CA ARG A 499 16.80 -12.65 -11.45
C ARG A 499 15.74 -12.61 -10.35
N GLN A 500 14.76 -13.51 -10.47
CA GLN A 500 13.90 -13.83 -9.32
C GLN A 500 14.76 -14.44 -8.21
N GLU A 501 14.43 -14.10 -6.98
CA GLU A 501 15.01 -14.82 -5.84
C GLU A 501 14.48 -16.25 -5.84
N ILE A 502 15.39 -17.23 -5.96
CA ILE A 502 15.06 -18.64 -5.85
C ILE A 502 15.22 -19.02 -4.37
N TYR A 503 14.13 -19.29 -3.69
CA TYR A 503 14.13 -19.62 -2.28
C TYR A 503 13.28 -20.85 -2.00
N LYS A 504 13.96 -21.96 -1.72
CA LYS A 504 13.28 -23.19 -1.30
C LYS A 504 12.99 -23.11 0.19
N LEU A 505 11.73 -23.27 0.58
CA LEU A 505 11.34 -23.29 1.98
C LEU A 505 12.09 -24.38 2.76
N PRO A 506 12.74 -24.03 3.87
CA PRO A 506 13.37 -25.02 4.72
C PRO A 506 12.29 -25.83 5.46
N ARG A 507 12.54 -27.11 5.69
CA ARG A 507 11.76 -27.88 6.68
C ARG A 507 12.39 -27.65 8.04
N THR A 508 11.66 -27.01 8.93
CA THR A 508 12.14 -26.64 10.27
C THR A 508 11.27 -27.24 11.35
N HIS A 509 11.79 -27.31 12.57
CA HIS A 509 11.09 -27.80 13.76
C HIS A 509 11.29 -26.87 14.96
N HIS A 510 11.56 -25.58 14.70
CA HIS A 510 11.65 -24.58 15.77
C HIS A 510 10.32 -24.50 16.54
N ALA A 511 10.39 -24.43 17.84
CA ALA A 511 9.19 -24.40 18.67
C ALA A 511 8.38 -23.12 18.41
N PHE A 512 7.09 -23.27 18.20
CA PHE A 512 6.17 -22.14 18.15
C PHE A 512 6.13 -21.43 19.52
N PRO A 513 5.99 -20.09 19.60
CA PRO A 513 6.08 -19.33 20.84
C PRO A 513 5.10 -19.73 21.94
N VAL A 514 4.02 -20.43 21.61
CA VAL A 514 3.04 -20.95 22.58
C VAL A 514 2.72 -22.42 22.27
N ASN A 515 2.39 -23.20 23.28
CA ASN A 515 2.04 -24.61 23.17
C ASN A 515 0.53 -24.87 23.04
N GLU A 516 -0.28 -23.82 23.04
CA GLU A 516 -1.73 -23.88 22.85
C GLU A 516 -2.20 -22.77 21.90
N LEU A 517 -3.00 -23.12 20.91
CA LEU A 517 -3.69 -22.20 20.02
C LEU A 517 -5.20 -22.27 20.28
N THR A 518 -5.80 -21.11 20.57
CA THR A 518 -7.25 -20.92 20.57
C THR A 518 -7.74 -20.63 19.14
N TYR A 519 -9.00 -20.27 18.95
CA TYR A 519 -9.54 -19.81 17.65
C TYR A 519 -8.74 -18.63 17.04
N LEU A 520 -7.99 -17.89 17.87
CA LEU A 520 -7.12 -16.78 17.44
C LEU A 520 -5.94 -17.24 16.57
N GLY A 521 -5.61 -18.54 16.61
CA GLY A 521 -4.62 -19.15 15.72
C GLY A 521 -5.06 -19.21 14.25
N ASN A 522 -6.34 -19.02 13.97
CA ASN A 522 -6.92 -19.07 12.63
C ASN A 522 -6.62 -20.38 11.88
N VAL A 523 -6.58 -21.51 12.60
CA VAL A 523 -6.24 -22.84 12.07
C VAL A 523 -7.48 -23.45 11.42
N MET A 524 -7.53 -23.46 10.08
CA MET A 524 -8.73 -23.82 9.32
C MET A 524 -8.63 -25.22 8.71
N ASN A 525 -7.44 -25.69 8.32
CA ASN A 525 -7.21 -26.92 7.56
C ASN A 525 -6.27 -27.89 8.30
N ALA A 526 -6.21 -29.14 7.83
CA ALA A 526 -5.41 -30.20 8.41
C ALA A 526 -3.90 -29.96 8.28
N ASP A 527 -3.44 -29.38 7.19
CA ASP A 527 -2.03 -29.09 6.97
C ASP A 527 -1.54 -28.01 7.93
N ALA A 528 -2.35 -26.98 8.23
CA ALA A 528 -2.03 -26.00 9.27
C ALA A 528 -1.98 -26.67 10.67
N VAL A 529 -2.85 -27.64 10.97
CA VAL A 529 -2.77 -28.43 12.22
C VAL A 529 -1.46 -29.22 12.26
N SER A 530 -1.10 -29.89 11.16
CA SER A 530 0.16 -30.65 11.03
C SER A 530 1.36 -29.75 11.25
N PHE A 531 1.42 -28.60 10.59
CA PHE A 531 2.46 -27.61 10.75
C PHE A 531 2.65 -27.23 12.23
N TYR A 532 1.63 -26.79 12.92
CA TYR A 532 1.73 -26.35 14.31
C TYR A 532 2.11 -27.49 15.26
N ARG A 533 1.64 -28.71 15.03
CA ARG A 533 2.05 -29.90 15.81
C ARG A 533 3.53 -30.21 15.63
N ASN A 534 4.04 -30.13 14.40
CA ASN A 534 5.46 -30.32 14.09
C ASN A 534 6.35 -29.26 14.77
N HIS A 535 5.76 -28.11 15.15
CA HIS A 535 6.41 -27.02 15.86
C HIS A 535 6.04 -26.96 17.36
N GLY A 536 5.59 -28.09 17.94
CA GLY A 536 5.43 -28.27 19.38
C GLY A 536 4.12 -27.77 19.99
N VAL A 537 3.15 -27.34 19.19
CA VAL A 537 1.83 -26.94 19.70
C VAL A 537 1.01 -28.19 20.05
N GLN A 538 0.62 -28.32 21.31
CA GLN A 538 -0.07 -29.50 21.83
C GLN A 538 -1.58 -29.43 21.68
N ARG A 539 -2.17 -28.24 21.93
CA ARG A 539 -3.61 -28.01 21.83
C ARG A 539 -3.90 -26.98 20.75
N ILE A 540 -4.76 -27.36 19.79
CA ILE A 540 -5.09 -26.53 18.65
C ILE A 540 -6.62 -26.49 18.51
N ALA A 541 -7.21 -25.34 18.83
CA ALA A 541 -8.61 -25.08 18.53
C ALA A 541 -8.75 -24.66 17.05
N PRO A 542 -9.85 -25.07 16.38
CA PRO A 542 -10.11 -24.64 15.01
C PRO A 542 -10.37 -23.14 14.91
N ALA A 543 -10.19 -22.58 13.71
CA ALA A 543 -10.55 -21.21 13.40
C ALA A 543 -12.03 -20.92 13.74
N TYR A 544 -12.32 -19.67 14.11
CA TYR A 544 -13.68 -19.22 14.43
C TYR A 544 -14.67 -19.51 13.28
N GLU A 545 -14.23 -19.42 12.05
CA GLU A 545 -14.99 -19.71 10.84
C GLU A 545 -15.41 -21.18 10.71
N LYS A 546 -14.64 -22.10 11.31
CA LYS A 546 -14.92 -23.55 11.31
C LYS A 546 -15.75 -23.97 12.51
N ALA A 547 -15.46 -23.41 13.68
CA ALA A 547 -16.18 -23.68 14.93
C ALA A 547 -16.23 -22.40 15.79
N PRO A 548 -17.31 -21.61 15.69
CA PRO A 548 -17.49 -20.43 16.52
C PRO A 548 -17.44 -20.78 18.00
N ALA A 549 -16.50 -20.15 18.73
CA ALA A 549 -16.41 -20.33 20.17
C ALA A 549 -17.54 -19.58 20.88
N GLU A 550 -18.09 -20.16 21.95
CA GLU A 550 -19.01 -19.45 22.83
C GLU A 550 -18.26 -18.30 23.52
N GLU A 551 -18.94 -17.16 23.71
CA GLU A 551 -18.36 -15.96 24.32
C GLU A 551 -17.04 -15.46 23.67
N ALA A 552 -16.87 -15.72 22.36
CA ALA A 552 -15.68 -15.26 21.65
C ALA A 552 -15.55 -13.74 21.64
N VAL A 553 -14.34 -13.25 21.85
CA VAL A 553 -14.02 -11.86 21.54
C VAL A 553 -14.05 -11.68 20.04
N LEU A 554 -14.94 -10.84 19.53
CA LEU A 554 -15.12 -10.62 18.10
C LEU A 554 -14.15 -9.60 17.53
N MET A 555 -13.65 -8.66 18.36
CA MET A 555 -12.65 -7.68 17.96
C MET A 555 -11.70 -7.34 19.12
N PHE A 556 -10.43 -7.22 18.80
CA PHE A 556 -9.36 -6.77 19.71
C PHE A 556 -8.83 -5.43 19.21
N CYS A 557 -9.08 -4.36 19.95
CA CYS A 557 -8.78 -3.00 19.49
C CYS A 557 -7.79 -2.30 20.43
N LYS A 558 -6.69 -1.75 19.88
CA LYS A 558 -5.83 -0.81 20.60
C LYS A 558 -6.55 0.55 20.76
N HIS A 559 -7.42 0.92 19.79
CA HIS A 559 -8.40 2.00 19.95
C HIS A 559 -9.35 1.67 21.12
N CYS A 560 -9.54 2.62 22.02
CA CYS A 560 -10.31 2.41 23.26
C CYS A 560 -11.29 3.56 23.46
N LEU A 561 -12.59 3.26 23.41
CA LEU A 561 -13.64 4.27 23.58
C LEU A 561 -13.58 4.96 24.95
N ARG A 562 -13.22 4.22 26.00
CA ARG A 562 -12.99 4.79 27.33
C ARG A 562 -11.88 5.86 27.33
N TYR A 563 -10.81 5.64 26.58
CA TYR A 563 -9.75 6.63 26.37
C TYR A 563 -10.27 7.83 25.56
N SER A 564 -10.96 7.58 24.45
CA SER A 564 -11.48 8.63 23.57
C SER A 564 -12.50 9.53 24.25
N MET A 565 -13.26 8.99 25.20
CA MET A 565 -14.22 9.76 26.03
C MET A 565 -13.58 10.48 27.22
N GLY A 566 -12.26 10.34 27.44
CA GLY A 566 -11.55 10.99 28.53
C GLY A 566 -11.69 10.29 29.89
N TRP A 567 -12.08 9.00 29.92
CA TRP A 567 -12.34 8.25 31.16
C TRP A 567 -11.30 7.13 31.42
N CYS A 568 -10.19 7.11 30.70
CA CYS A 568 -9.15 6.11 30.92
C CYS A 568 -8.47 6.33 32.28
N PRO A 569 -8.47 5.34 33.21
CA PRO A 569 -7.92 5.51 34.56
C PRO A 569 -6.40 5.70 34.56
N SER A 570 -5.70 5.18 33.54
CA SER A 570 -4.23 5.33 33.44
C SER A 570 -3.79 6.68 32.87
N TRP A 571 -4.65 7.37 32.10
CA TRP A 571 -4.29 8.60 31.37
C TRP A 571 -5.11 9.83 31.77
N HIS A 572 -6.29 9.62 32.34
CA HIS A 572 -7.21 10.69 32.74
C HIS A 572 -7.56 10.55 34.20
N LYS A 573 -7.58 11.67 34.94
CA LYS A 573 -7.99 11.69 36.36
C LYS A 573 -9.51 11.70 36.53
N VAL A 574 -10.27 11.68 35.43
CA VAL A 574 -11.73 11.77 35.42
C VAL A 574 -12.33 10.37 35.38
N ARG A 575 -13.23 10.06 36.29
CA ARG A 575 -14.03 8.82 36.26
C ARG A 575 -15.24 9.01 35.36
N SER A 576 -15.63 7.94 34.69
CA SER A 576 -16.88 7.92 33.93
C SER A 576 -18.08 8.16 34.82
N PRO A 577 -19.06 9.01 34.43
CA PRO A 577 -20.33 9.17 35.11
C PRO A 577 -21.33 8.04 34.82
N TYR A 578 -20.94 7.06 34.00
CA TYR A 578 -21.77 5.96 33.51
C TYR A 578 -21.30 4.64 34.11
N ARG A 579 -22.23 3.69 34.28
CA ARG A 579 -21.97 2.37 34.86
C ARG A 579 -21.52 1.36 33.79
N GLU A 580 -20.39 0.69 34.01
CA GLU A 580 -19.93 -0.41 33.15
C GLU A 580 -20.69 -1.72 33.43
N PRO A 581 -20.81 -2.65 32.40
CA PRO A 581 -20.19 -2.58 31.07
C PRO A 581 -20.92 -1.61 30.14
N TYR A 582 -20.18 -1.05 29.15
CA TYR A 582 -20.77 -0.28 28.06
C TYR A 582 -21.13 -1.18 26.91
N TYR A 583 -22.12 -0.75 26.13
CA TYR A 583 -22.59 -1.47 24.95
C TYR A 583 -22.64 -0.57 23.74
N LEU A 584 -22.21 -1.12 22.59
CA LEU A 584 -22.55 -0.56 21.28
C LEU A 584 -23.87 -1.17 20.81
N VAL A 585 -24.79 -0.34 20.37
CA VAL A 585 -26.09 -0.76 19.84
C VAL A 585 -26.15 -0.33 18.38
N SER A 586 -26.32 -1.30 17.47
CA SER A 586 -26.44 -1.03 16.03
C SER A 586 -27.87 -0.64 15.65
N SER A 587 -28.06 -0.13 14.44
CA SER A 587 -29.38 0.29 13.93
C SER A 587 -30.42 -0.84 13.84
N ASP A 588 -29.98 -2.09 13.82
CA ASP A 588 -30.81 -3.30 13.85
C ASP A 588 -30.94 -3.88 15.28
N ASN A 589 -30.67 -3.06 16.31
CA ASN A 589 -30.78 -3.37 17.74
C ASN A 589 -29.86 -4.50 18.25
N ARG A 590 -28.86 -4.94 17.49
CA ARG A 590 -27.85 -5.86 18.02
C ARG A 590 -26.98 -5.13 19.03
N ARG A 591 -26.70 -5.79 20.15
CA ARG A 591 -25.89 -5.25 21.24
C ARG A 591 -24.52 -5.91 21.26
N PHE A 592 -23.48 -5.10 21.53
CA PHE A 592 -22.10 -5.55 21.63
C PHE A 592 -21.50 -5.03 22.92
N ARG A 593 -21.16 -5.93 23.84
CA ARG A 593 -20.55 -5.60 25.12
C ARG A 593 -19.09 -5.20 24.91
N LEU A 594 -18.68 -4.12 25.56
CA LEU A 594 -17.32 -3.64 25.61
C LEU A 594 -16.64 -4.06 26.90
N GLU A 595 -15.46 -4.64 26.80
CA GLU A 595 -14.56 -4.94 27.90
C GLU A 595 -13.25 -4.17 27.73
N PHE A 596 -12.75 -3.57 28.79
CA PHE A 596 -11.54 -2.74 28.78
C PHE A 596 -10.43 -3.43 29.56
N ASP A 597 -9.50 -4.08 28.83
CA ASP A 597 -8.27 -4.65 29.38
C ASP A 597 -7.23 -3.53 29.53
N CYS A 598 -7.30 -2.80 30.67
CA CYS A 598 -6.43 -1.65 30.93
C CYS A 598 -4.97 -2.04 31.14
N LYS A 599 -4.67 -3.30 31.52
CA LYS A 599 -3.30 -3.81 31.67
C LYS A 599 -2.59 -3.88 30.31
N ASN A 600 -3.29 -4.38 29.29
CA ASN A 600 -2.78 -4.53 27.93
C ASN A 600 -3.18 -3.37 27.01
N CYS A 601 -3.85 -2.34 27.52
CA CYS A 601 -4.37 -1.22 26.75
C CYS A 601 -5.23 -1.66 25.55
N GLN A 602 -6.14 -2.62 25.76
CA GLN A 602 -7.03 -3.17 24.73
C GLN A 602 -8.49 -2.97 25.09
N MET A 603 -9.31 -2.72 24.09
CA MET A 603 -10.76 -2.83 24.16
C MET A 603 -11.18 -4.07 23.38
N LYS A 604 -11.98 -4.91 24.01
CA LYS A 604 -12.53 -6.13 23.42
C LYS A 604 -14.03 -5.94 23.17
N VAL A 605 -14.51 -6.46 22.04
CA VAL A 605 -15.92 -6.37 21.64
C VAL A 605 -16.49 -7.79 21.58
N TYR A 606 -17.60 -8.01 22.28
CA TYR A 606 -18.34 -9.28 22.32
C TYR A 606 -19.73 -9.08 21.76
N ALA A 607 -20.29 -10.09 21.07
CA ALA A 607 -21.73 -10.10 20.81
C ALA A 607 -22.47 -10.40 22.12
N GLU A 608 -23.57 -9.70 22.38
CA GLU A 608 -24.52 -10.05 23.41
C GLU A 608 -25.63 -10.92 22.80
N LYS A 609 -25.97 -12.05 23.45
CA LYS A 609 -27.04 -12.96 23.00
C LYS A 609 -28.43 -12.34 23.21
#